data_d0f3d77eab626143e758acfbaf25f8dc
#
_entry.id   d0f3d77eab626143e758acfbaf25f8dc
#
_cell.length_a   1.000
_cell.length_b   1.000
_cell.length_c   1.000
_cell.angle_alpha   90.00
_cell.angle_beta   90.00
_cell.angle_gamma   90.00
#
_symmetry.space_group_name_H-M   'P 1'
#
loop_
_entity.id
_entity.type
_entity.pdbx_description
1 polymer ?
#
loop_
_entity_poly.entity_id
_entity_poly.type
_entity_poly.pdbx_seq_one_letter_code
_entity_poly.pdbx_strand_id
1 'polypeptide(L)'
;MEYLLTELNPILYRDDDDNSIEWLQMRPRAWHHLDELFAGSCDGMTYEEIEEQYPEEFQLRENDKLAYRYPRGESYLDVIARLEPIIMEMERHREPVLIVGHQGILRIIYAFYMGLSRAQAPYVSVPLNCVLQLVPSAFSCEEKVRNQCEHVVLQCRCEYAAFTQPPQDH
;
A
#
# COMPACT_ATOMS: atom_id res chain seq x y z
N MET A 1 -3.72 -11.83 2.65
CA MET A 1 -2.29 -12.07 3.01
C MET A 1 -1.47 -11.11 2.19
N GLU A 2 -0.83 -10.17 2.83
CA GLU A 2 -0.19 -9.04 2.20
C GLU A 2 1.31 -9.13 2.36
N TYR A 3 2.04 -8.66 1.36
CA TYR A 3 3.46 -8.93 1.25
C TYR A 3 4.27 -7.63 1.20
N LEU A 4 5.26 -7.53 2.07
CA LEU A 4 6.39 -6.66 1.88
C LEU A 4 7.43 -7.45 1.10
N LEU A 5 7.71 -7.05 -0.12
CA LEU A 5 8.72 -7.68 -0.97
C LEU A 5 10.04 -6.93 -0.78
N THR A 6 10.96 -7.54 -0.06
CA THR A 6 12.29 -6.97 0.19
C THR A 6 13.37 -7.93 -0.28
N GLU A 7 14.49 -7.38 -0.67
CA GLU A 7 15.71 -8.06 -1.11
C GLU A 7 15.59 -8.70 -2.51
N LEU A 8 16.16 -8.01 -3.47
CA LEU A 8 16.41 -8.53 -4.81
C LEU A 8 17.73 -9.32 -4.77
N ASN A 9 17.64 -10.65 -4.89
CA ASN A 9 18.82 -11.47 -5.11
C ASN A 9 18.98 -11.70 -6.62
N PRO A 10 20.06 -11.25 -7.24
CA PRO A 10 20.34 -11.60 -8.62
C PRO A 10 20.59 -13.11 -8.73
N ILE A 11 19.81 -13.77 -9.57
CA ILE A 11 20.07 -15.15 -10.01
C ILE A 11 20.58 -15.05 -11.42
N LEU A 12 21.82 -15.50 -11.65
CA LEU A 12 22.37 -15.64 -12.99
C LEU A 12 21.76 -16.89 -13.61
N TYR A 13 20.92 -16.70 -14.61
CA TYR A 13 20.46 -17.78 -15.50
C TYR A 13 21.35 -17.79 -16.74
N ARG A 14 21.99 -18.95 -17.04
CA ARG A 14 22.67 -19.19 -18.31
C ARG A 14 21.73 -19.95 -19.21
N ASP A 15 21.46 -19.42 -20.39
CA ASP A 15 20.85 -20.18 -21.45
C ASP A 15 21.92 -20.95 -22.26
N ASP A 16 21.47 -21.83 -23.16
CA ASP A 16 22.35 -22.69 -23.97
C ASP A 16 23.24 -21.91 -24.96
N ASP A 17 22.98 -20.61 -25.16
CA ASP A 17 23.73 -19.70 -26.04
C ASP A 17 24.77 -18.83 -25.26
N ASP A 18 25.08 -19.18 -24.03
CA ASP A 18 26.03 -18.47 -23.12
C ASP A 18 25.67 -17.01 -22.85
N ASN A 19 24.42 -16.61 -23.09
CA ASN A 19 23.87 -15.32 -22.70
C ASN A 19 23.44 -15.39 -21.23
N SER A 20 24.18 -14.74 -20.35
CA SER A 20 23.79 -14.62 -18.95
C SER A 20 22.69 -13.56 -18.80
N ILE A 21 21.48 -14.00 -18.49
CA ILE A 21 20.39 -13.12 -18.10
C ILE A 21 20.43 -12.97 -16.58
N GLU A 22 20.63 -11.76 -16.10
CA GLU A 22 20.53 -11.44 -14.70
C GLU A 22 19.05 -11.37 -14.30
N TRP A 23 18.60 -12.35 -13.53
CA TRP A 23 17.24 -12.42 -13.02
C TRP A 23 17.19 -11.96 -11.56
N LEU A 24 16.33 -10.97 -11.26
CA LEU A 24 16.13 -10.48 -9.90
C LEU A 24 15.00 -11.25 -9.23
N GLN A 25 15.32 -11.98 -8.16
CA GLN A 25 14.32 -12.70 -7.37
C GLN A 25 13.89 -11.86 -6.17
N MET A 26 12.58 -11.62 -6.06
CA MET A 26 11.98 -10.98 -4.89
C MET A 26 11.78 -11.98 -3.75
N ARG A 27 12.00 -11.55 -2.52
CA ARG A 27 11.71 -12.32 -1.31
C ARG A 27 10.46 -11.77 -0.65
N PRO A 28 9.30 -12.45 -0.76
CA PRO A 28 8.08 -11.99 -0.14
C PRO A 28 8.11 -12.20 1.37
N ARG A 29 7.63 -11.20 2.11
CA ARG A 29 7.39 -11.26 3.55
C ARG A 29 5.95 -10.84 3.83
N ALA A 30 5.19 -11.67 4.55
CA ALA A 30 3.84 -11.32 4.98
C ALA A 30 3.89 -10.54 6.30
N TRP A 31 3.22 -9.39 6.34
CA TRP A 31 3.17 -8.53 7.51
C TRP A 31 1.72 -8.16 7.83
N HIS A 32 1.23 -8.64 8.98
CA HIS A 32 -0.14 -8.34 9.45
C HIS A 32 -0.41 -6.84 9.66
N HIS A 33 0.64 -6.05 9.84
CA HIS A 33 0.50 -4.59 9.93
C HIS A 33 0.02 -3.94 8.62
N LEU A 34 0.11 -4.66 7.49
CA LEU A 34 -0.37 -4.23 6.17
C LEU A 34 -1.79 -4.74 5.87
N ASP A 35 -2.41 -5.52 6.77
CA ASP A 35 -3.80 -5.95 6.62
C ASP A 35 -4.72 -4.72 6.54
N GLU A 36 -5.81 -4.80 5.78
CA GLU A 36 -6.74 -3.67 5.60
C GLU A 36 -7.30 -3.16 6.93
N LEU A 37 -7.78 -1.94 6.91
CA LEU A 37 -8.52 -1.34 8.02
C LEU A 37 -9.72 -2.23 8.34
N PHE A 38 -9.78 -2.74 9.56
CA PHE A 38 -10.87 -3.60 10.00
C PHE A 38 -12.11 -2.76 10.33
N ALA A 39 -13.18 -2.97 9.56
CA ALA A 39 -14.44 -2.23 9.73
C ALA A 39 -15.34 -2.77 10.86
N GLY A 40 -14.86 -3.72 11.67
CA GLY A 40 -15.59 -4.24 12.82
C GLY A 40 -16.92 -4.88 12.45
N SER A 41 -18.03 -4.35 12.99
CA SER A 41 -19.36 -4.89 12.70
C SER A 41 -19.84 -4.66 11.27
N CYS A 42 -19.21 -3.76 10.53
CA CYS A 42 -19.52 -3.43 9.14
C CYS A 42 -18.54 -4.07 8.16
N ASP A 43 -17.69 -4.99 8.64
CA ASP A 43 -16.70 -5.64 7.78
C ASP A 43 -17.38 -6.49 6.71
N GLY A 44 -16.92 -6.36 5.46
CA GLY A 44 -17.50 -7.03 4.30
C GLY A 44 -18.78 -6.39 3.72
N MET A 45 -19.26 -5.28 4.28
CA MET A 45 -20.39 -4.54 3.75
C MET A 45 -19.94 -3.45 2.77
N THR A 46 -20.78 -3.18 1.75
CA THR A 46 -20.59 -2.01 0.89
C THR A 46 -21.03 -0.73 1.61
N TYR A 47 -20.60 0.44 1.09
CA TYR A 47 -21.00 1.72 1.70
C TYR A 47 -22.52 1.94 1.61
N GLU A 48 -23.15 1.49 0.53
CA GLU A 48 -24.61 1.55 0.35
C GLU A 48 -25.34 0.69 1.39
N GLU A 49 -24.85 -0.51 1.66
CA GLU A 49 -25.39 -1.39 2.70
C GLU A 49 -25.22 -0.82 4.11
N ILE A 50 -24.09 -0.15 4.38
CA ILE A 50 -23.85 0.52 5.67
C ILE A 50 -24.78 1.71 5.82
N GLU A 51 -24.98 2.52 4.79
CA GLU A 51 -25.90 3.67 4.80
C GLU A 51 -27.33 3.22 5.05
N GLU A 52 -27.75 2.09 4.47
CA GLU A 52 -29.10 1.55 4.63
C GLU A 52 -29.32 0.90 6.02
N GLN A 53 -28.37 0.10 6.50
CA GLN A 53 -28.52 -0.68 7.72
C GLN A 53 -28.04 0.06 8.99
N TYR A 54 -27.04 0.95 8.85
CA TYR A 54 -26.40 1.68 9.94
C TYR A 54 -26.23 3.18 9.60
N PRO A 55 -27.31 3.92 9.30
CA PRO A 55 -27.24 5.29 8.81
C PRO A 55 -26.55 6.26 9.80
N GLU A 56 -26.67 6.02 11.11
CA GLU A 56 -26.01 6.83 12.13
C GLU A 56 -24.49 6.65 12.07
N GLU A 57 -24.02 5.42 11.95
CA GLU A 57 -22.60 5.08 11.83
C GLU A 57 -22.00 5.64 10.53
N PHE A 58 -22.75 5.56 9.43
CA PHE A 58 -22.36 6.14 8.16
C PHE A 58 -22.15 7.66 8.27
N GLN A 59 -23.11 8.37 8.87
CA GLN A 59 -23.02 9.83 9.08
C GLN A 59 -21.84 10.22 9.99
N LEU A 60 -21.61 9.49 11.07
CA LEU A 60 -20.49 9.74 11.98
C LEU A 60 -19.15 9.58 11.25
N ARG A 61 -19.04 8.57 10.40
CA ARG A 61 -17.83 8.35 9.58
C ARG A 61 -17.62 9.45 8.54
N GLU A 62 -18.68 9.90 7.87
CA GLU A 62 -18.56 10.98 6.89
C GLU A 62 -18.12 12.30 7.53
N ASN A 63 -18.52 12.56 8.80
CA ASN A 63 -18.13 13.74 9.53
C ASN A 63 -16.64 13.73 9.95
N ASP A 64 -16.09 12.57 10.31
CA ASP A 64 -14.69 12.43 10.70
C ASP A 64 -14.10 11.08 10.25
N LYS A 65 -13.78 10.98 9.01
CA LYS A 65 -13.22 9.75 8.41
C LYS A 65 -11.86 9.34 9.00
N LEU A 66 -11.12 10.29 9.56
CA LEU A 66 -9.80 10.00 10.15
C LEU A 66 -9.90 9.31 11.51
N ALA A 67 -10.70 9.87 12.42
CA ALA A 67 -10.76 9.40 13.81
C ALA A 67 -11.94 8.46 14.07
N TYR A 68 -12.96 8.47 13.21
CA TYR A 68 -14.11 7.60 13.36
C TYR A 68 -13.72 6.12 13.30
N ARG A 69 -14.36 5.32 14.16
CA ARG A 69 -14.17 3.88 14.28
C ARG A 69 -15.51 3.17 14.32
N TYR A 70 -15.77 2.26 13.40
CA TYR A 70 -16.94 1.37 13.52
C TYR A 70 -16.88 0.53 14.79
N PRO A 71 -18.02 0.11 15.36
CA PRO A 71 -18.03 -0.73 16.55
C PRO A 71 -17.14 -1.97 16.37
N ARG A 72 -16.17 -2.13 17.28
CA ARG A 72 -15.14 -3.18 17.25
C ARG A 72 -14.15 -3.12 16.06
N GLY A 73 -14.15 -2.03 15.31
CA GLY A 73 -13.24 -1.81 14.19
C GLY A 73 -12.05 -0.93 14.53
N GLU A 74 -11.30 -0.56 13.51
CA GLU A 74 -10.18 0.38 13.55
C GLU A 74 -10.58 1.72 12.94
N SER A 75 -9.95 2.79 13.39
CA SER A 75 -9.91 4.09 12.71
C SER A 75 -8.66 4.22 11.84
N TYR A 76 -8.60 5.21 10.96
CA TYR A 76 -7.36 5.55 10.26
C TYR A 76 -6.22 5.90 11.23
N LEU A 77 -6.53 6.50 12.39
CA LEU A 77 -5.51 6.79 13.42
C LEU A 77 -4.90 5.51 14.00
N ASP A 78 -5.69 4.46 14.22
CA ASP A 78 -5.19 3.18 14.70
C ASP A 78 -4.28 2.53 13.66
N VAL A 79 -4.68 2.57 12.38
CA VAL A 79 -3.89 2.05 11.28
C VAL A 79 -2.58 2.82 11.12
N ILE A 80 -2.60 4.16 11.24
CA ILE A 80 -1.38 4.98 11.23
C ILE A 80 -0.42 4.51 12.34
N ALA A 81 -0.92 4.32 13.55
CA ALA A 81 -0.09 3.87 14.67
C ALA A 81 0.50 2.47 14.43
N ARG A 82 -0.29 1.53 13.89
CA ARG A 82 0.21 0.19 13.59
C ARG A 82 1.16 0.12 12.38
N LEU A 83 1.14 1.13 11.49
CA LEU A 83 2.05 1.24 10.35
C LEU A 83 3.39 1.90 10.69
N GLU A 84 3.51 2.60 11.81
CA GLU A 84 4.77 3.26 12.20
C GLU A 84 5.98 2.33 12.15
N PRO A 85 5.96 1.10 12.72
CA PRO A 85 7.11 0.19 12.65
C PRO A 85 7.43 -0.28 11.22
N ILE A 86 6.42 -0.39 10.35
CA ILE A 86 6.62 -0.74 8.94
C ILE A 86 7.32 0.39 8.18
N ILE A 87 6.87 1.61 8.39
CA ILE A 87 7.48 2.80 7.78
C ILE A 87 8.95 2.92 8.23
N MET A 88 9.22 2.72 9.52
CA MET A 88 10.58 2.72 10.05
C MET A 88 11.46 1.64 9.41
N GLU A 89 10.90 0.46 9.16
CA GLU A 89 11.61 -0.62 8.48
C GLU A 89 11.87 -0.27 7.01
N MET A 90 10.88 0.30 6.32
CA MET A 90 11.02 0.75 4.93
C MET A 90 12.15 1.79 4.79
N GLU A 91 12.22 2.77 5.70
CA GLU A 91 13.26 3.81 5.73
C GLU A 91 14.70 3.24 5.91
N ARG A 92 14.83 2.03 6.44
CA ARG A 92 16.12 1.35 6.60
C ARG A 92 16.58 0.65 5.34
N HIS A 93 15.66 0.29 4.45
CA HIS A 93 16.01 -0.41 3.22
C HIS A 93 16.71 0.54 2.25
N ARG A 94 17.78 0.04 1.63
CA ARG A 94 18.52 0.74 0.57
C ARG A 94 18.16 0.24 -0.81
N GLU A 95 17.52 -0.92 -0.87
CA GLU A 95 17.05 -1.57 -2.08
C GLU A 95 15.57 -1.22 -2.31
N PRO A 96 15.09 -1.30 -3.55
CA PRO A 96 13.69 -1.09 -3.86
C PRO A 96 12.79 -2.03 -3.06
N VAL A 97 11.72 -1.49 -2.50
CA VAL A 97 10.70 -2.22 -1.74
C VAL A 97 9.39 -2.18 -2.52
N LEU A 98 8.82 -3.34 -2.82
CA LEU A 98 7.48 -3.45 -3.38
C LEU A 98 6.49 -3.79 -2.27
N ILE A 99 5.49 -2.94 -2.10
CA ILE A 99 4.39 -3.17 -1.15
C ILE A 99 3.15 -3.57 -1.94
N VAL A 100 2.56 -4.70 -1.55
CA VAL A 100 1.27 -5.16 -2.05
C VAL A 100 0.31 -5.14 -0.88
N GLY A 101 -0.69 -4.29 -0.95
CA GLY A 101 -1.62 -4.07 0.16
C GLY A 101 -2.96 -3.52 -0.30
N HIS A 102 -3.82 -3.18 0.65
CA HIS A 102 -5.14 -2.63 0.41
C HIS A 102 -5.13 -1.10 0.31
N GLN A 103 -6.20 -0.58 -0.26
CA GLN A 103 -6.32 0.85 -0.56
C GLN A 103 -6.17 1.74 0.69
N GLY A 104 -6.78 1.36 1.83
CA GLY A 104 -6.69 2.15 3.06
C GLY A 104 -5.25 2.27 3.58
N ILE A 105 -4.51 1.17 3.52
CA ILE A 105 -3.10 1.10 3.93
C ILE A 105 -2.21 1.93 2.99
N LEU A 106 -2.39 1.74 1.69
CA LEU A 106 -1.58 2.43 0.69
C LEU A 106 -1.81 3.95 0.69
N ARG A 107 -3.03 4.42 1.01
CA ARG A 107 -3.31 5.85 1.23
C ARG A 107 -2.46 6.45 2.34
N ILE A 108 -2.28 5.74 3.45
CA ILE A 108 -1.50 6.21 4.58
C ILE A 108 -0.02 6.25 4.24
N ILE A 109 0.51 5.17 3.63
CA ILE A 109 1.90 5.10 3.21
C ILE A 109 2.22 6.19 2.18
N TYR A 110 1.36 6.35 1.19
CA TYR A 110 1.48 7.42 0.20
C TYR A 110 1.48 8.81 0.85
N ALA A 111 0.51 9.07 1.75
CA ALA A 111 0.41 10.36 2.44
C ALA A 111 1.68 10.67 3.26
N PHE A 112 2.28 9.66 3.89
CA PHE A 112 3.53 9.80 4.63
C PHE A 112 4.67 10.26 3.70
N TYR A 113 4.94 9.53 2.60
CA TYR A 113 6.04 9.86 1.69
C TYR A 113 5.84 11.16 0.93
N MET A 114 4.60 11.52 0.62
CA MET A 114 4.27 12.79 -0.04
C MET A 114 4.17 13.97 0.94
N GLY A 115 4.40 13.75 2.23
CA GLY A 115 4.35 14.82 3.26
C GLY A 115 2.95 15.41 3.46
N LEU A 116 1.89 14.64 3.16
CA LEU A 116 0.51 15.09 3.37
C LEU A 116 0.14 15.03 4.86
N SER A 117 -0.80 15.87 5.27
CA SER A 117 -1.32 15.82 6.63
C SER A 117 -2.10 14.52 6.90
N ARG A 118 -2.14 14.08 8.17
CA ARG A 118 -2.93 12.89 8.58
C ARG A 118 -4.40 13.01 8.17
N ALA A 119 -4.96 14.22 8.22
CA ALA A 119 -6.34 14.49 7.83
C ALA A 119 -6.61 14.27 6.32
N GLN A 120 -5.60 14.40 5.48
CA GLN A 120 -5.70 14.19 4.04
C GLN A 120 -5.58 12.70 3.66
N ALA A 121 -4.91 11.88 4.48
CA ALA A 121 -4.63 10.49 4.17
C ALA A 121 -5.89 9.67 3.78
N PRO A 122 -7.05 9.74 4.47
CA PRO A 122 -8.25 8.99 4.11
C PRO A 122 -8.83 9.34 2.72
N TYR A 123 -8.46 10.49 2.17
CA TYR A 123 -9.00 11.04 0.92
C TYR A 123 -8.04 10.94 -0.26
N VAL A 124 -6.86 10.38 -0.05
CA VAL A 124 -5.90 10.14 -1.14
C VAL A 124 -6.50 9.20 -2.17
N SER A 125 -6.42 9.58 -3.44
CA SER A 125 -6.83 8.70 -4.54
C SER A 125 -5.67 7.77 -4.89
N VAL A 126 -5.84 6.49 -4.65
CA VAL A 126 -4.91 5.44 -5.07
C VAL A 126 -5.58 4.66 -6.19
N PRO A 127 -5.11 4.77 -7.44
CA PRO A 127 -5.74 4.08 -8.57
C PRO A 127 -5.54 2.57 -8.46
N LEU A 128 -6.52 1.81 -8.97
CA LEU A 128 -6.46 0.35 -9.04
C LEU A 128 -5.62 -0.11 -10.24
N ASN A 129 -5.09 -1.31 -10.15
CA ASN A 129 -4.36 -1.99 -11.24
C ASN A 129 -3.17 -1.19 -11.80
N CYS A 130 -2.51 -0.43 -10.94
CA CYS A 130 -1.30 0.29 -11.30
C CYS A 130 -0.22 0.12 -10.23
N VAL A 131 1.01 0.47 -10.58
CA VAL A 131 2.13 0.57 -9.65
C VAL A 131 2.41 2.04 -9.43
N LEU A 132 2.35 2.49 -8.18
CA LEU A 132 2.81 3.80 -7.77
C LEU A 132 4.27 3.67 -7.35
N GLN A 133 5.15 4.28 -8.12
CA GLN A 133 6.56 4.36 -7.81
C GLN A 133 6.82 5.66 -7.06
N LEU A 134 7.30 5.55 -5.83
CA LEU A 134 7.68 6.68 -4.98
C LEU A 134 9.20 6.71 -4.85
N VAL A 135 9.80 7.85 -5.16
CA VAL A 135 11.25 8.05 -5.06
C VAL A 135 11.51 9.16 -4.04
N PRO A 136 11.70 8.80 -2.76
CA PRO A 136 11.97 9.79 -1.73
C PRO A 136 13.36 10.40 -1.91
N SER A 137 13.45 11.70 -1.65
CA SER A 137 14.69 12.47 -1.61
C SER A 137 14.78 13.23 -0.28
N ALA A 138 15.88 13.94 -0.05
CA ALA A 138 16.08 14.67 1.21
C ALA A 138 14.99 15.71 1.52
N PHE A 139 14.29 16.25 0.52
CA PHE A 139 13.32 17.34 0.70
C PHE A 139 11.99 17.13 -0.04
N SER A 140 11.84 16.04 -0.78
CA SER A 140 10.66 15.77 -1.60
C SER A 140 10.53 14.29 -1.91
N CYS A 141 9.36 13.89 -2.44
CA CYS A 141 9.15 12.57 -3.01
C CYS A 141 8.63 12.73 -4.44
N GLU A 142 9.28 12.09 -5.39
CA GLU A 142 8.83 12.05 -6.78
C GLU A 142 7.88 10.87 -6.96
N GLU A 143 6.72 11.11 -7.59
CA GLU A 143 5.74 10.07 -7.91
C GLU A 143 5.77 9.75 -9.40
N LYS A 144 5.71 8.46 -9.73
CA LYS A 144 5.49 7.96 -11.09
C LYS A 144 4.41 6.89 -11.07
N VAL A 145 3.37 7.08 -11.87
CA VAL A 145 2.31 6.08 -12.05
C VAL A 145 2.64 5.20 -13.24
N ARG A 146 2.70 3.89 -13.04
CA ARG A 146 2.94 2.90 -14.09
C ARG A 146 1.70 2.02 -14.26
N ASN A 147 1.07 2.11 -15.42
CA ASN A 147 -0.05 1.24 -15.77
C ASN A 147 0.45 -0.14 -16.21
N GLN A 148 -0.31 -1.20 -15.95
CA GLN A 148 0.08 -2.60 -16.21
C GLN A 148 0.36 -2.96 -17.69
N CYS A 149 0.09 -2.07 -18.63
CA CYS A 149 0.20 -2.36 -20.08
C CYS A 149 1.56 -2.09 -20.71
N GLU A 150 2.52 -1.53 -19.98
CA GLU A 150 3.88 -1.31 -20.49
C GLU A 150 4.85 -2.25 -19.76
N HIS A 151 5.66 -2.98 -20.51
CA HIS A 151 6.65 -3.92 -19.99
C HIS A 151 7.45 -3.28 -18.83
N VAL A 152 7.28 -3.83 -17.63
CA VAL A 152 8.01 -3.36 -16.45
C VAL A 152 9.44 -3.85 -16.56
N VAL A 153 10.30 -3.04 -17.15
CA VAL A 153 11.73 -3.18 -16.95
C VAL A 153 12.07 -2.40 -15.67
N LEU A 154 12.23 -3.12 -14.58
CA LEU A 154 12.69 -2.58 -13.31
C LEU A 154 14.15 -2.14 -13.46
N GLN A 155 14.38 -0.86 -13.63
CA GLN A 155 15.70 -0.27 -13.58
C GLN A 155 15.91 0.30 -12.18
N CYS A 156 16.72 -0.40 -11.38
CA CYS A 156 16.95 -0.12 -9.97
C CYS A 156 17.73 1.17 -9.69
N ARG A 157 17.11 2.08 -8.95
CA ARG A 157 17.76 2.98 -7.97
C ARG A 157 16.71 3.32 -6.93
N CYS A 158 16.93 2.94 -5.65
CA CYS A 158 16.10 3.25 -4.45
C CYS A 158 14.67 3.73 -4.78
N GLU A 159 13.81 2.85 -5.27
CA GLU A 159 12.49 3.19 -5.75
C GLU A 159 11.45 2.38 -4.99
N TYR A 160 10.49 3.03 -4.34
CA TYR A 160 9.38 2.37 -3.67
C TYR A 160 8.22 2.22 -4.65
N ALA A 161 7.69 1.01 -4.79
CA ALA A 161 6.53 0.74 -5.62
C ALA A 161 5.39 0.16 -4.77
N ALA A 162 4.20 0.73 -4.90
CA ALA A 162 3.00 0.23 -4.23
C ALA A 162 2.02 -0.33 -5.28
N PHE A 163 1.51 -1.53 -5.05
CA PHE A 163 0.54 -2.20 -5.91
C PHE A 163 -0.78 -2.40 -5.17
N THR A 164 -1.89 -2.01 -5.78
CA THR A 164 -3.23 -2.22 -5.23
C THR A 164 -3.88 -3.45 -5.82
N GLN A 165 -4.45 -4.31 -4.96
CA GLN A 165 -5.32 -5.39 -5.40
C GLN A 165 -6.75 -4.86 -5.57
N PRO A 166 -7.52 -5.35 -6.57
CA PRO A 166 -8.95 -5.07 -6.64
C PRO A 166 -9.66 -5.70 -5.44
N PRO A 167 -10.79 -5.13 -4.98
CA PRO A 167 -11.64 -5.78 -4.00
C PRO A 167 -11.98 -7.18 -4.53
N GLN A 168 -11.83 -8.19 -3.68
CA GLN A 168 -12.32 -9.53 -4.01
C GLN A 168 -13.83 -9.47 -3.86
N ASP A 169 -14.53 -9.54 -4.99
CA ASP A 169 -15.98 -9.77 -5.00
C ASP A 169 -16.23 -11.14 -4.35
N HIS A 170 -16.86 -11.10 -3.21
CA HIS A 170 -17.38 -12.28 -2.50
C HIS A 170 -18.88 -12.35 -2.65
#